data_b97876173bea9987a3a4f0993db07ca6
#
_entry.id   b97876173bea9987a3a4f0993db07ca6
#
_cell.length_a   1.000
_cell.length_b   1.000
_cell.length_c   1.000
_cell.angle_alpha   90.00
_cell.angle_beta   90.00
_cell.angle_gamma   90.00
#
_symmetry.space_group_name_H-M   'P 1'
#
loop_
_entity.id
_entity.type
_entity.pdbx_description
1 polymer ?
#
loop_
_entity_poly.entity_id
_entity_poly.type
_entity_poly.pdbx_seq_one_letter_code
_entity_poly.pdbx_strand_id
1 'polypeptide(L)'
;TVCHAADKSQNLEEVSWEPIGNTTNRYMGTFDGNNKTITNLYINANQEYSGLFGYTFISTIKNLTFVNANVTNTNSFTGILVGYGYGGTYQNIMTSTSCEVNGGDVTGGIAGKLAGNAYNCVNYATVQGKEQVGGLFSSYDSSTSITACANYGKVTASSLWVGGLVGYF
;
A
#
# COMPACT_ATOMS: atom_id res chain seq x y z
N THR A 1 12.97 -8.34 11.93
CA THR A 1 13.44 -8.98 10.69
C THR A 1 13.60 -7.91 9.67
N VAL A 2 14.80 -7.66 9.23
CA VAL A 2 15.11 -6.66 8.19
C VAL A 2 14.90 -7.37 6.85
N CYS A 3 13.95 -6.89 6.04
CA CYS A 3 13.95 -7.26 4.63
C CYS A 3 15.19 -6.63 4.02
N HIS A 4 16.21 -7.41 3.73
CA HIS A 4 17.38 -6.93 3.02
C HIS A 4 17.02 -6.73 1.56
N ALA A 5 17.07 -5.47 1.11
CA ALA A 5 17.37 -5.25 -0.29
C ALA A 5 18.78 -5.79 -0.53
N ALA A 6 18.97 -6.52 -1.61
CA ALA A 6 20.28 -7.00 -2.00
C ALA A 6 21.27 -5.84 -2.05
N ASP A 7 22.48 -6.09 -1.58
CA ASP A 7 23.58 -5.15 -1.69
C ASP A 7 23.82 -4.83 -3.17
N LYS A 8 23.56 -3.61 -3.57
CA LYS A 8 23.73 -3.14 -4.96
C LYS A 8 25.16 -3.30 -5.50
N SER A 9 26.13 -3.56 -4.61
CA SER A 9 27.53 -3.79 -4.99
C SER A 9 27.78 -5.15 -5.66
N GLN A 10 26.82 -6.08 -5.55
CA GLN A 10 27.01 -7.48 -5.98
C GLN A 10 26.32 -7.83 -7.30
N ASN A 11 25.74 -6.88 -8.01
CA ASN A 11 25.01 -7.14 -9.27
C ASN A 11 23.89 -8.19 -9.13
N LEU A 12 23.34 -8.33 -7.93
CA LEU A 12 22.18 -9.20 -7.66
C LEU A 12 20.94 -8.49 -8.21
N GLU A 13 20.15 -9.17 -8.99
CA GLU A 13 18.83 -8.69 -9.40
C GLU A 13 18.02 -8.37 -8.15
N GLU A 14 17.34 -7.23 -8.14
CA GLU A 14 16.45 -6.87 -7.03
C GLU A 14 15.36 -7.94 -6.92
N VAL A 15 15.37 -8.71 -5.83
CA VAL A 15 14.37 -9.74 -5.60
C VAL A 15 13.07 -9.06 -5.17
N SER A 16 12.05 -9.17 -6.00
CA SER A 16 10.73 -8.67 -5.67
C SER A 16 10.15 -9.37 -4.45
N TRP A 17 9.61 -8.59 -3.51
CA TRP A 17 8.86 -9.12 -2.38
C TRP A 17 7.59 -9.81 -2.87
N GLU A 18 7.32 -11.02 -2.37
CA GLU A 18 6.04 -11.69 -2.58
C GLU A 18 5.05 -11.26 -1.50
N PRO A 19 3.91 -10.66 -1.86
CA PRO A 19 2.94 -10.15 -0.89
C PRO A 19 2.38 -11.22 0.04
N ILE A 20 2.25 -10.88 1.31
CA ILE A 20 1.65 -11.75 2.32
C ILE A 20 0.13 -11.81 2.10
N GLY A 21 -0.41 -13.00 1.87
CA GLY A 21 -1.84 -13.22 1.69
C GLY A 21 -2.34 -12.96 0.26
N ASN A 22 -3.26 -13.79 -0.16
CA ASN A 22 -3.91 -13.76 -1.47
C ASN A 22 -5.40 -14.15 -1.34
N THR A 23 -6.12 -14.30 -2.44
CA THR A 23 -7.56 -14.65 -2.42
C THR A 23 -7.87 -15.99 -1.77
N THR A 24 -6.95 -16.95 -1.85
CA THR A 24 -7.11 -18.29 -1.26
C THR A 24 -6.67 -18.33 0.18
N ASN A 25 -5.50 -17.74 0.47
CA ASN A 25 -4.88 -17.68 1.80
C ASN A 25 -4.78 -16.24 2.27
N ARG A 26 -5.88 -15.69 2.75
CA ARG A 26 -5.94 -14.30 3.21
C ARG A 26 -5.18 -14.13 4.53
N TYR A 27 -4.53 -12.99 4.69
CA TYR A 27 -3.99 -12.65 6.01
C TYR A 27 -5.13 -12.20 6.93
N MET A 28 -5.30 -12.88 8.07
CA MET A 28 -6.39 -12.66 9.03
C MET A 28 -5.91 -12.33 10.44
N GLY A 29 -4.63 -12.02 10.59
CA GLY A 29 -3.99 -11.81 11.89
C GLY A 29 -3.90 -10.36 12.33
N THR A 30 -3.22 -10.17 13.46
CA THR A 30 -2.74 -8.88 13.90
C THR A 30 -1.26 -8.74 13.57
N PHE A 31 -0.90 -7.69 12.84
CA PHE A 31 0.48 -7.29 12.59
C PHE A 31 0.74 -5.97 13.31
N ASP A 32 1.54 -6.01 14.35
CA ASP A 32 2.01 -4.81 15.05
C ASP A 32 3.47 -4.56 14.70
N GLY A 33 3.72 -3.52 13.92
CA GLY A 33 5.07 -3.10 13.55
C GLY A 33 5.90 -2.56 14.72
N ASN A 34 5.27 -2.39 15.90
CA ASN A 34 5.93 -1.89 17.11
C ASN A 34 6.74 -0.60 16.86
N ASN A 35 6.17 0.30 16.07
CA ASN A 35 6.79 1.55 15.61
C ASN A 35 8.14 1.37 14.89
N LYS A 36 8.33 0.20 14.26
CA LYS A 36 9.53 -0.08 13.46
C LYS A 36 9.34 0.39 12.02
N THR A 37 10.46 0.46 11.32
CA THR A 37 10.51 0.86 9.92
C THR A 37 10.84 -0.33 9.04
N ILE A 38 10.10 -0.47 7.94
CA ILE A 38 10.47 -1.31 6.80
C ILE A 38 11.16 -0.40 5.79
N THR A 39 12.40 -0.73 5.46
CA THR A 39 13.20 0.04 4.51
C THR A 39 13.46 -0.79 3.25
N ASN A 40 13.41 -0.12 2.09
CA ASN A 40 13.71 -0.71 0.79
C ASN A 40 12.77 -1.88 0.42
N LEU A 41 11.49 -1.78 0.78
CA LEU A 41 10.51 -2.72 0.24
C LEU A 41 10.47 -2.56 -1.28
N TYR A 42 10.81 -3.61 -2.00
CA TYR A 42 10.79 -3.62 -3.46
C TYR A 42 9.77 -4.64 -3.97
N ILE A 43 8.84 -4.17 -4.77
CA ILE A 43 7.84 -4.99 -5.46
C ILE A 43 7.83 -4.60 -6.93
N ASN A 44 8.07 -5.57 -7.81
CA ASN A 44 7.89 -5.43 -9.25
C ASN A 44 7.04 -6.63 -9.71
N ALA A 45 5.77 -6.39 -9.92
CA ALA A 45 4.78 -7.44 -10.06
C ALA A 45 3.81 -7.20 -11.24
N ASN A 46 3.17 -8.26 -11.64
CA ASN A 46 2.00 -8.25 -12.52
C ASN A 46 0.95 -9.20 -11.94
N GLN A 47 0.45 -8.86 -10.75
CA GLN A 47 -0.53 -9.67 -10.03
C GLN A 47 -1.65 -8.78 -9.49
N GLU A 48 -2.80 -9.37 -9.21
CA GLU A 48 -4.00 -8.60 -8.87
C GLU A 48 -3.88 -7.78 -7.57
N TYR A 49 -3.14 -8.28 -6.59
CA TYR A 49 -3.00 -7.62 -5.27
C TYR A 49 -1.53 -7.45 -4.91
N SER A 50 -1.06 -6.22 -4.76
CA SER A 50 0.34 -5.90 -4.50
C SER A 50 0.53 -4.91 -3.35
N GLY A 51 1.47 -5.24 -2.47
CA GLY A 51 1.87 -4.49 -1.28
C GLY A 51 2.69 -5.37 -0.35
N LEU A 52 3.00 -4.89 0.85
CA LEU A 52 3.56 -5.77 1.90
C LEU A 52 2.61 -6.96 2.12
N PHE A 53 1.31 -6.67 2.15
CA PHE A 53 0.22 -7.65 2.12
C PHE A 53 -0.50 -7.57 0.77
N GLY A 54 -0.80 -8.71 0.16
CA GLY A 54 -1.63 -8.76 -1.04
C GLY A 54 -3.11 -8.61 -0.69
N TYR A 55 -3.64 -9.56 0.07
CA TYR A 55 -5.03 -9.57 0.52
C TYR A 55 -5.13 -9.83 2.02
N THR A 56 -5.84 -8.93 2.72
CA THR A 56 -6.11 -9.06 4.15
C THR A 56 -7.62 -9.15 4.41
N PHE A 57 -8.02 -9.93 5.42
CA PHE A 57 -9.42 -10.14 5.77
C PHE A 57 -9.62 -10.01 7.27
N ILE A 58 -10.41 -9.00 7.71
CA ILE A 58 -10.71 -8.72 9.13
C ILE A 58 -9.44 -8.72 9.98
N SER A 59 -8.41 -8.02 9.51
CA SER A 59 -7.08 -7.99 10.13
C SER A 59 -6.86 -6.67 10.88
N THR A 60 -5.90 -6.67 11.80
CA THR A 60 -5.38 -5.45 12.41
C THR A 60 -3.92 -5.26 12.01
N ILE A 61 -3.62 -4.14 11.32
CA ILE A 61 -2.26 -3.79 10.93
C ILE A 61 -1.94 -2.41 11.47
N LYS A 62 -0.88 -2.28 12.25
CA LYS A 62 -0.60 -1.02 12.95
C LYS A 62 0.86 -0.75 13.22
N ASN A 63 1.15 0.55 13.51
CA ASN A 63 2.43 1.02 14.04
C ASN A 63 3.61 0.71 13.12
N LEU A 64 3.53 1.14 11.85
CA LEU A 64 4.53 0.81 10.84
C LEU A 64 4.88 2.02 9.98
N THR A 65 6.16 2.22 9.73
CA THR A 65 6.67 3.24 8.81
C THR A 65 7.37 2.56 7.62
N PHE A 66 7.19 3.12 6.42
CA PHE A 66 7.90 2.71 5.21
C PHE A 66 8.86 3.80 4.76
N VAL A 67 10.09 3.41 4.45
CA VAL A 67 11.14 4.29 3.92
C VAL A 67 11.74 3.65 2.67
N ASN A 68 11.85 4.44 1.60
CA ASN A 68 12.42 3.99 0.32
C ASN A 68 11.73 2.72 -0.23
N ALA A 69 10.41 2.64 -0.09
CA ALA A 69 9.61 1.58 -0.70
C ALA A 69 9.36 1.90 -2.18
N ASN A 70 9.53 0.92 -3.04
CA ASN A 70 9.21 1.01 -4.46
C ASN A 70 8.26 -0.13 -4.84
N VAL A 71 7.02 0.22 -5.13
CA VAL A 71 5.98 -0.74 -5.49
C VAL A 71 5.52 -0.46 -6.91
N THR A 72 5.90 -1.34 -7.83
CA THR A 72 5.45 -1.30 -9.22
C THR A 72 4.59 -2.52 -9.51
N ASN A 73 3.40 -2.30 -10.04
CA ASN A 73 2.47 -3.36 -10.42
C ASN A 73 1.64 -2.94 -11.63
N THR A 74 1.67 -3.72 -12.69
CA THR A 74 0.92 -3.44 -13.92
C THR A 74 -0.56 -3.84 -13.86
N ASN A 75 -0.95 -4.57 -12.82
CA ASN A 75 -2.32 -5.03 -12.57
C ASN A 75 -3.03 -4.14 -11.54
N SER A 76 -4.22 -4.55 -11.09
CA SER A 76 -5.06 -3.81 -10.15
C SER A 76 -4.62 -3.96 -8.68
N PHE A 77 -5.23 -3.19 -7.79
CA PHE A 77 -5.10 -3.23 -6.33
C PHE A 77 -3.66 -3.12 -5.82
N THR A 78 -3.11 -1.93 -5.96
CA THR A 78 -1.73 -1.62 -5.57
C THR A 78 -1.66 -0.61 -4.44
N GLY A 79 -0.89 -0.92 -3.41
CA GLY A 79 -0.54 0.00 -2.31
C GLY A 79 0.74 -0.46 -1.61
N ILE A 80 1.41 0.42 -0.89
CA ILE A 80 2.64 0.04 -0.16
C ILE A 80 2.33 -0.98 0.94
N LEU A 81 1.26 -0.76 1.70
CA LEU A 81 0.88 -1.65 2.79
C LEU A 81 0.08 -2.85 2.30
N VAL A 82 -0.99 -2.61 1.55
CA VAL A 82 -1.91 -3.67 1.15
C VAL A 82 -2.53 -3.42 -0.23
N GLY A 83 -2.63 -4.48 -1.04
CA GLY A 83 -3.38 -4.43 -2.30
C GLY A 83 -4.87 -4.29 -2.02
N TYR A 84 -5.46 -5.22 -1.29
CA TYR A 84 -6.87 -5.17 -0.88
C TYR A 84 -7.06 -5.56 0.60
N GLY A 85 -7.55 -4.62 1.37
CA GLY A 85 -7.95 -4.82 2.77
C GLY A 85 -9.46 -4.95 2.90
N TYR A 86 -9.98 -6.13 3.22
CA TYR A 86 -11.39 -6.37 3.45
C TYR A 86 -11.68 -6.47 4.95
N GLY A 87 -12.36 -5.47 5.50
CA GLY A 87 -12.60 -5.34 6.92
C GLY A 87 -11.34 -5.04 7.74
N GLY A 88 -11.50 -4.91 9.05
CA GLY A 88 -10.38 -4.73 9.96
C GLY A 88 -9.96 -3.28 10.20
N THR A 89 -8.78 -3.10 10.78
CA THR A 89 -8.26 -1.81 11.22
C THR A 89 -6.81 -1.62 10.77
N TYR A 90 -6.56 -0.45 10.18
CA TYR A 90 -5.25 0.00 9.71
C TYR A 90 -4.91 1.29 10.45
N GLN A 91 -3.88 1.27 11.30
CA GLN A 91 -3.65 2.35 12.24
C GLN A 91 -2.17 2.73 12.35
N ASN A 92 -1.89 4.03 12.43
CA ASN A 92 -0.52 4.56 12.61
C ASN A 92 0.42 4.02 11.52
N ILE A 93 0.01 4.16 10.26
CA ILE A 93 0.82 3.77 9.09
C ILE A 93 1.37 5.03 8.44
N MET A 94 2.65 5.06 8.17
CA MET A 94 3.30 6.20 7.53
C MET A 94 4.22 5.75 6.40
N THR A 95 4.23 6.50 5.30
CA THR A 95 5.24 6.37 4.23
C THR A 95 6.12 7.60 4.21
N SER A 96 7.36 7.49 3.75
CA SER A 96 8.25 8.63 3.57
C SER A 96 8.18 9.22 2.15
N THR A 97 8.77 10.39 1.96
CA THR A 97 8.88 11.05 0.65
C THR A 97 9.77 10.30 -0.36
N SER A 98 10.56 9.34 0.10
CA SER A 98 11.37 8.46 -0.75
C SER A 98 10.62 7.23 -1.24
N CYS A 99 9.35 7.07 -0.87
CA CYS A 99 8.53 5.97 -1.33
C CYS A 99 7.81 6.30 -2.63
N GLU A 100 7.62 5.29 -3.49
CA GLU A 100 6.90 5.41 -4.75
C GLU A 100 5.95 4.24 -4.95
N VAL A 101 4.78 4.53 -5.53
CA VAL A 101 3.81 3.55 -5.99
C VAL A 101 3.48 3.82 -7.45
N ASN A 102 3.73 2.85 -8.31
CA ASN A 102 3.39 2.85 -9.73
C ASN A 102 2.45 1.67 -10.00
N GLY A 103 1.15 1.90 -9.93
CA GLY A 103 0.16 0.85 -10.04
C GLY A 103 -0.66 0.87 -11.31
N GLY A 104 -1.54 -0.13 -11.46
CA GLY A 104 -2.55 -0.21 -12.50
C GLY A 104 -3.82 0.59 -12.17
N ASP A 105 -4.98 -0.05 -12.40
CA ASP A 105 -6.27 0.65 -12.35
C ASP A 105 -6.69 1.13 -10.95
N VAL A 106 -6.37 0.37 -9.91
CA VAL A 106 -6.81 0.65 -8.53
C VAL A 106 -5.57 0.84 -7.65
N THR A 107 -5.12 2.08 -7.52
CA THR A 107 -3.83 2.41 -6.89
C THR A 107 -3.98 3.42 -5.76
N GLY A 108 -3.41 3.11 -4.61
CA GLY A 108 -3.32 4.03 -3.48
C GLY A 108 -1.94 4.02 -2.84
N GLY A 109 -1.58 5.10 -2.16
CA GLY A 109 -0.27 5.18 -1.49
C GLY A 109 -0.11 4.17 -0.37
N ILE A 110 -1.16 3.92 0.39
CA ILE A 110 -1.17 2.94 1.49
C ILE A 110 -1.89 1.67 1.06
N ALA A 111 -3.09 1.78 0.47
CA ALA A 111 -3.83 0.62 0.02
C ALA A 111 -4.49 0.86 -1.34
N GLY A 112 -4.51 -0.17 -2.21
CA GLY A 112 -5.29 -0.15 -3.43
C GLY A 112 -6.77 0.02 -3.08
N LYS A 113 -7.39 -0.96 -2.46
CA LYS A 113 -8.76 -0.87 -1.96
C LYS A 113 -8.84 -1.13 -0.46
N LEU A 114 -9.67 -0.35 0.23
CA LEU A 114 -9.90 -0.53 1.65
C LEU A 114 -11.40 -0.63 1.94
N ALA A 115 -11.84 -1.76 2.47
CA ALA A 115 -13.17 -1.96 3.04
C ALA A 115 -13.03 -2.21 4.55
N GLY A 116 -12.47 -1.25 5.27
CA GLY A 116 -12.16 -1.33 6.70
C GLY A 116 -11.83 0.04 7.26
N ASN A 117 -11.41 0.13 8.52
CA ASN A 117 -11.17 1.40 9.18
C ASN A 117 -9.70 1.83 9.12
N ALA A 118 -9.46 3.08 8.78
CA ALA A 118 -8.14 3.68 8.78
C ALA A 118 -8.05 4.82 9.80
N TYR A 119 -7.05 4.77 10.67
CA TYR A 119 -6.80 5.77 11.69
C TYR A 119 -5.36 6.23 11.66
N ASN A 120 -5.15 7.55 11.71
CA ASN A 120 -3.82 8.15 11.82
C ASN A 120 -2.83 7.58 10.78
N CYS A 121 -3.29 7.47 9.52
CA CYS A 121 -2.48 7.02 8.40
C CYS A 121 -2.03 8.22 7.57
N VAL A 122 -0.73 8.30 7.25
CA VAL A 122 -0.14 9.43 6.54
C VAL A 122 0.70 8.94 5.36
N ASN A 123 0.38 9.44 4.18
CA ASN A 123 1.17 9.18 2.99
C ASN A 123 2.00 10.39 2.56
N TYR A 124 3.29 10.17 2.36
CA TYR A 124 4.21 11.11 1.71
C TYR A 124 4.74 10.56 0.37
N ALA A 125 4.43 9.31 0.04
CA ALA A 125 4.89 8.67 -1.20
C ALA A 125 4.29 9.35 -2.44
N THR A 126 5.04 9.35 -3.53
CA THR A 126 4.49 9.64 -4.86
C THR A 126 3.63 8.46 -5.32
N VAL A 127 2.42 8.74 -5.78
CA VAL A 127 1.46 7.75 -6.24
C VAL A 127 1.10 8.00 -7.70
N GLN A 128 1.32 7.00 -8.54
CA GLN A 128 0.94 7.01 -9.95
C GLN A 128 0.12 5.77 -10.25
N GLY A 129 -0.91 5.92 -11.06
CA GLY A 129 -1.75 4.82 -11.49
C GLY A 129 -2.52 5.14 -12.76
N LYS A 130 -3.44 4.28 -13.13
CA LYS A 130 -4.17 4.42 -14.37
C LYS A 130 -5.54 5.06 -14.19
N GLU A 131 -6.44 4.48 -13.41
CA GLU A 131 -7.84 4.93 -13.32
C GLU A 131 -8.21 5.49 -11.95
N GLN A 132 -8.42 4.62 -10.97
CA GLN A 132 -8.82 4.98 -9.62
C GLN A 132 -7.57 5.18 -8.79
N VAL A 133 -7.11 6.42 -8.66
CA VAL A 133 -5.86 6.72 -7.97
C VAL A 133 -6.09 7.65 -6.80
N GLY A 134 -5.74 7.20 -5.61
CA GLY A 134 -5.87 7.97 -4.38
C GLY A 134 -4.55 8.11 -3.62
N GLY A 135 -4.38 9.22 -2.94
CA GLY A 135 -3.16 9.46 -2.16
C GLY A 135 -3.00 8.50 -0.99
N LEU A 136 -4.09 8.08 -0.35
CA LEU A 136 -4.08 7.04 0.67
C LEU A 136 -4.64 5.74 0.12
N PHE A 137 -5.87 5.79 -0.40
CA PHE A 137 -6.63 4.64 -0.88
C PHE A 137 -7.21 4.95 -2.25
N SER A 138 -7.17 3.98 -3.16
CA SER A 138 -7.84 4.18 -4.44
C SER A 138 -9.35 4.26 -4.27
N SER A 139 -9.91 3.30 -3.55
CA SER A 139 -11.35 3.24 -3.28
C SER A 139 -11.63 2.67 -1.90
N TYR A 140 -12.83 2.94 -1.40
CA TYR A 140 -13.30 2.40 -0.14
C TYR A 140 -14.75 1.90 -0.23
N ASP A 141 -15.16 1.14 0.75
CA ASP A 141 -16.52 0.66 0.91
C ASP A 141 -17.33 1.63 1.81
N SER A 142 -18.63 1.68 1.65
CA SER A 142 -19.54 2.54 2.42
C SER A 142 -19.47 2.34 3.95
N SER A 143 -18.94 1.21 4.41
CA SER A 143 -18.69 0.92 5.82
C SER A 143 -17.33 1.41 6.33
N THR A 144 -16.49 1.99 5.47
CA THR A 144 -15.15 2.44 5.81
C THR A 144 -15.16 3.74 6.61
N SER A 145 -14.41 3.80 7.69
CA SER A 145 -14.13 5.04 8.44
C SER A 145 -12.69 5.47 8.23
N ILE A 146 -12.50 6.71 7.78
CA ILE A 146 -11.17 7.32 7.59
C ILE A 146 -11.06 8.49 8.56
N THR A 147 -10.22 8.35 9.57
CA THR A 147 -10.10 9.33 10.67
C THR A 147 -8.64 9.74 10.88
N ALA A 148 -8.40 11.04 11.02
CA ALA A 148 -7.07 11.61 11.26
C ALA A 148 -6.02 11.14 10.23
N CYS A 149 -6.42 10.97 8.96
CA CYS A 149 -5.55 10.55 7.89
C CYS A 149 -5.18 11.73 6.98
N ALA A 150 -3.99 11.71 6.39
CA ALA A 150 -3.50 12.77 5.52
C ALA A 150 -2.67 12.24 4.36
N ASN A 151 -2.74 12.93 3.22
CA ASN A 151 -1.83 12.73 2.11
C ASN A 151 -1.06 14.02 1.81
N TYR A 152 0.24 13.92 1.77
CA TYR A 152 1.17 14.97 1.36
C TYR A 152 1.94 14.59 0.08
N GLY A 153 1.79 13.35 -0.38
CA GLY A 153 2.42 12.86 -1.60
C GLY A 153 1.73 13.38 -2.86
N LYS A 154 2.49 13.44 -3.94
CA LYS A 154 1.95 13.75 -5.27
C LYS A 154 1.13 12.57 -5.77
N VAL A 155 -0.06 12.86 -6.32
CA VAL A 155 -0.95 11.84 -6.91
C VAL A 155 -1.18 12.14 -8.37
N THR A 156 -1.03 11.14 -9.23
CA THR A 156 -1.28 11.26 -10.67
C THR A 156 -2.02 10.04 -11.20
N ALA A 157 -2.96 10.26 -12.11
CA ALA A 157 -3.61 9.20 -12.88
C ALA A 157 -3.49 9.50 -14.38
N SER A 158 -3.39 8.45 -15.18
CA SER A 158 -3.36 8.59 -16.65
C SER A 158 -4.76 8.58 -17.28
N SER A 159 -5.79 8.24 -16.53
CA SER A 159 -7.20 8.17 -17.00
C SER A 159 -8.12 8.91 -16.03
N LEU A 160 -9.06 8.23 -15.38
CA LEU A 160 -10.16 8.82 -14.60
C LEU A 160 -9.94 8.70 -13.08
N TRP A 161 -10.74 9.43 -12.30
CA TRP A 161 -10.88 9.33 -10.84
C TRP A 161 -9.58 9.43 -10.06
N VAL A 162 -9.01 10.60 -10.02
CA VAL A 162 -7.87 10.92 -9.16
C VAL A 162 -8.33 11.77 -7.97
N GLY A 163 -7.88 11.37 -6.78
CA GLY A 163 -8.19 12.09 -5.54
C GLY A 163 -6.99 12.24 -4.61
N GLY A 164 -6.91 13.36 -3.93
CA GLY A 164 -5.82 13.65 -2.99
C GLY A 164 -5.74 12.66 -1.83
N LEU A 165 -6.90 12.18 -1.33
CA LEU A 165 -6.99 11.16 -0.29
C LEU A 165 -7.52 9.85 -0.88
N VAL A 166 -8.68 9.89 -1.51
CA VAL A 166 -9.37 8.75 -2.10
C VAL A 166 -9.67 9.03 -3.57
N GLY A 167 -9.41 8.08 -4.44
CA GLY A 167 -9.62 8.23 -5.89
C GLY A 167 -11.09 8.10 -6.30
N TYR A 168 -11.79 7.11 -5.75
CA TYR A 168 -13.18 6.79 -6.09
C TYR A 168 -13.99 6.37 -4.85
N PHE A 169 -15.27 6.80 -4.78
CA PHE A 169 -16.22 6.47 -3.71
C PHE A 169 -17.66 6.39 -4.22
#